data_4e4642aa83fda9a3ae089bf47463723d
#
_entry.id   4e4642aa83fda9a3ae089bf47463723d
#
_cell.length_a   1.000
_cell.length_b   1.000
_cell.length_c   1.000
_cell.angle_alpha   90.00
_cell.angle_beta   90.00
_cell.angle_gamma   90.00
#
_symmetry.space_group_name_H-M   'P 1'
#
loop_
_entity.id
_entity.type
_entity.pdbx_description
1 polymer ?
#
loop_
_entity_poly.entity_id
_entity_poly.type
_entity_poly.pdbx_seq_one_letter_code
_entity_poly.pdbx_strand_id
1 'polypeptide(L)'
;MARRQIPQIVQEANVYVDGQGYLGVTKKLKLPTIEFETLETKGALSAEYSMGVLKATEIEFTINKIDKNEFNALGINVFKNRVPLLFKASIFESGKEKKAPLSLAITGDFKSYEITELESGKELEITAKMSAHFIDLKIDNTQLILKDVENMICVVGGGGLIIWLM
;
A
#
# COMPACT_ATOMS: atom_id res chain seq x y z
N MET A 1 -19.60 16.06 25.79
CA MET A 1 -18.57 16.84 25.08
C MET A 1 -17.95 15.99 23.98
N ALA A 2 -18.01 16.45 22.75
CA ALA A 2 -17.27 15.80 21.67
C ALA A 2 -15.75 15.95 21.93
N ARG A 3 -15.05 14.83 22.08
CA ARG A 3 -13.59 14.86 22.17
C ARG A 3 -13.03 15.30 20.83
N ARG A 4 -12.22 16.34 20.85
CA ARG A 4 -11.49 16.78 19.68
C ARG A 4 -10.53 15.66 19.28
N GLN A 5 -10.67 15.15 18.05
CA GLN A 5 -9.75 14.14 17.54
C GLN A 5 -8.37 14.77 17.32
N ILE A 6 -7.35 14.09 17.85
CA ILE A 6 -5.96 14.48 17.63
C ILE A 6 -5.50 13.79 16.33
N PRO A 7 -4.97 14.54 15.35
CA PRO A 7 -4.52 13.93 14.11
C PRO A 7 -3.32 13.01 14.32
N GLN A 8 -3.32 11.92 13.58
CA GLN A 8 -2.19 11.00 13.51
C GLN A 8 -1.24 11.44 12.41
N ILE A 9 0.06 11.44 12.70
CA ILE A 9 1.10 11.86 11.77
C ILE A 9 2.04 10.68 11.56
N VAL A 10 2.30 10.36 10.29
CA VAL A 10 3.29 9.34 9.92
C VAL A 10 4.68 9.94 9.99
N GLN A 11 5.56 9.28 10.72
CA GLN A 11 6.97 9.61 10.81
C GLN A 11 7.80 8.42 10.34
N GLU A 12 8.86 8.67 9.61
CA GLU A 12 9.84 7.67 9.21
C GLU A 12 9.22 6.44 8.51
N ALA A 13 8.90 6.58 7.24
CA ALA A 13 8.47 5.45 6.44
C ALA A 13 9.66 4.82 5.71
N ASN A 14 9.85 3.53 5.90
CA ASN A 14 10.92 2.75 5.30
C ASN A 14 10.37 1.58 4.52
N VAL A 15 11.03 1.20 3.43
CA VAL A 15 10.68 0.02 2.65
C VAL A 15 11.77 -1.04 2.74
N TYR A 16 11.35 -2.28 2.90
CA TYR A 16 12.21 -3.46 2.96
C TYR A 16 11.76 -4.45 1.89
N VAL A 17 12.70 -5.07 1.22
CA VAL A 17 12.44 -6.20 0.34
C VAL A 17 12.78 -7.48 1.10
N ASP A 18 11.86 -8.44 1.10
CA ASP A 18 12.06 -9.70 1.81
C ASP A 18 13.30 -10.44 1.28
N GLY A 19 14.18 -10.85 2.21
CA GLY A 19 15.44 -11.49 1.91
C GLY A 19 16.57 -10.57 1.41
N GLN A 20 16.27 -9.32 1.08
CA GLN A 20 17.25 -8.31 0.63
C GLN A 20 17.52 -7.22 1.68
N GLY A 21 16.65 -7.12 2.68
CA GLY A 21 16.78 -6.12 3.74
C GLY A 21 16.30 -4.73 3.33
N TYR A 22 16.89 -3.74 3.97
CA TYR A 22 16.48 -2.34 3.81
C TYR A 22 16.75 -1.81 2.40
N LEU A 23 15.72 -1.25 1.76
CA LEU A 23 15.81 -0.70 0.42
C LEU A 23 15.98 0.83 0.43
N GLY A 24 15.30 1.53 1.31
CA GLY A 24 15.41 2.98 1.36
C GLY A 24 14.27 3.65 2.13
N VAL A 25 14.29 4.96 2.15
CA VAL A 25 13.24 5.78 2.74
C VAL A 25 12.14 5.98 1.72
N THR A 26 10.92 5.62 2.09
CA THR A 26 9.75 5.86 1.27
C THR A 26 9.27 7.29 1.50
N LYS A 27 9.31 8.11 0.47
CA LYS A 27 8.85 9.49 0.53
C LYS A 27 7.33 9.58 0.50
N LYS A 28 6.70 8.76 -0.32
CA LYS A 28 5.25 8.66 -0.44
C LYS A 28 4.84 7.20 -0.60
N LEU A 29 3.78 6.83 0.06
CA LEU A 29 3.13 5.54 -0.09
C LEU A 29 1.63 5.77 -0.14
N LYS A 30 1.01 5.40 -1.25
CA LYS A 30 -0.43 5.37 -1.36
C LYS A 30 -0.94 4.06 -0.76
N LEU A 31 -1.68 4.16 0.33
CA LEU A 31 -2.27 3.00 0.99
C LEU A 31 -3.30 2.32 0.07
N PRO A 32 -3.49 0.99 0.24
CA PRO A 32 -4.42 0.27 -0.61
C PRO A 32 -5.85 0.79 -0.44
N THR A 33 -6.53 0.91 -1.57
CA THR A 33 -7.94 1.25 -1.62
C THR A 33 -8.75 -0.01 -1.89
N ILE A 34 -9.75 -0.27 -1.10
CA ILE A 34 -10.68 -1.38 -1.32
C ILE A 34 -11.88 -0.85 -2.09
N GLU A 35 -12.02 -1.29 -3.31
CA GLU A 35 -13.08 -0.86 -4.22
C GLU A 35 -13.86 -2.06 -4.75
N PHE A 36 -15.15 -1.87 -4.92
CA PHE A 36 -16.04 -2.86 -5.51
C PHE A 36 -16.42 -2.47 -6.93
N GLU A 37 -16.60 -3.47 -7.78
CA GLU A 37 -17.23 -3.27 -9.08
C GLU A 37 -18.66 -2.78 -8.89
N THR A 38 -19.10 -1.82 -9.70
CA THR A 38 -20.44 -1.27 -9.63
C THR A 38 -21.19 -1.46 -10.94
N LEU A 39 -22.50 -1.61 -10.84
CA LEU A 39 -23.42 -1.61 -11.97
C LEU A 39 -24.19 -0.30 -11.96
N GLU A 40 -24.07 0.47 -13.04
CA GLU A 40 -24.80 1.70 -13.21
C GLU A 40 -26.12 1.44 -13.95
N THR A 41 -27.24 1.89 -13.36
CA THR A 41 -28.53 1.88 -14.02
C THR A 41 -28.85 3.27 -14.56
N LYS A 42 -29.25 3.33 -15.83
CA LYS A 42 -29.65 4.57 -16.51
C LYS A 42 -31.16 4.65 -16.62
N GLY A 43 -31.72 5.80 -16.31
CA GLY A 43 -33.14 6.10 -16.38
C GLY A 43 -33.39 7.54 -15.94
N ALA A 44 -34.64 7.85 -15.57
CA ALA A 44 -34.99 9.16 -15.03
C ALA A 44 -34.21 9.46 -13.71
N LEU A 45 -33.86 8.43 -12.97
CA LEU A 45 -32.99 8.46 -11.82
C LEU A 45 -31.87 7.46 -12.02
N SER A 46 -30.61 7.93 -12.02
CA SER A 46 -29.43 7.08 -12.14
C SER A 46 -28.98 6.61 -10.76
N ALA A 47 -28.59 5.36 -10.67
CA ALA A 47 -28.03 4.79 -9.43
C ALA A 47 -26.89 3.82 -9.75
N GLU A 48 -25.93 3.73 -8.84
CA GLU A 48 -24.86 2.74 -8.87
C GLU A 48 -25.09 1.70 -7.78
N TYR A 49 -24.95 0.43 -8.13
CA TYR A 49 -25.10 -0.68 -7.20
C TYR A 49 -23.77 -1.45 -7.10
N SER A 50 -23.32 -1.75 -5.89
CA SER A 50 -22.17 -2.61 -5.69
C SER A 50 -22.48 -4.04 -6.11
N MET A 51 -21.62 -4.62 -6.94
CA MET A 51 -21.77 -5.99 -7.41
C MET A 51 -21.19 -7.03 -6.44
N GLY A 52 -20.57 -6.59 -5.35
CA GLY A 52 -19.90 -7.50 -4.41
C GLY A 52 -18.59 -8.09 -4.94
N VAL A 53 -18.12 -7.65 -6.08
CA VAL A 53 -16.85 -8.07 -6.68
C VAL A 53 -15.79 -7.01 -6.42
N LEU A 54 -14.66 -7.43 -5.87
CA LEU A 54 -13.54 -6.51 -5.57
C LEU A 54 -12.73 -6.22 -6.82
N LYS A 55 -12.39 -4.94 -6.99
CA LYS A 55 -11.44 -4.51 -8.02
C LYS A 55 -10.01 -4.90 -7.64
N ALA A 56 -9.15 -5.05 -8.64
CA ALA A 56 -7.72 -5.20 -8.43
C ALA A 56 -7.17 -4.00 -7.64
N THR A 57 -6.27 -4.28 -6.71
CA THR A 57 -5.67 -3.25 -5.86
C THR A 57 -4.30 -2.86 -6.40
N GLU A 58 -4.11 -1.56 -6.59
CA GLU A 58 -2.85 -0.97 -7.01
C GLU A 58 -2.19 -0.26 -5.84
N ILE A 59 -0.89 -0.47 -5.70
CA ILE A 59 -0.05 0.22 -4.73
C ILE A 59 0.94 1.10 -5.48
N GLU A 60 1.08 2.33 -5.03
CA GLU A 60 2.04 3.29 -5.56
C GLU A 60 2.96 3.78 -4.45
N PHE A 61 4.25 3.75 -4.67
CA PHE A 61 5.22 4.29 -3.73
C PHE A 61 6.37 4.99 -4.43
N THR A 62 6.97 5.94 -3.73
CA THR A 62 8.09 6.74 -4.23
C THR A 62 9.29 6.58 -3.30
N ILE A 63 10.44 6.22 -3.88
CA ILE A 63 11.73 6.11 -3.21
C ILE A 63 12.62 7.24 -3.69
N ASN A 64 13.38 7.84 -2.76
CA ASN A 64 14.25 8.97 -3.05
C ASN A 64 15.70 8.60 -3.38
N LYS A 65 15.91 7.38 -3.84
CA LYS A 65 17.26 6.89 -4.20
C LYS A 65 17.18 6.03 -5.45
N ILE A 66 18.11 6.26 -6.36
CA ILE A 66 18.22 5.50 -7.60
C ILE A 66 19.64 4.99 -7.73
N ASP A 67 19.84 3.69 -7.58
CA ASP A 67 21.08 3.02 -7.92
C ASP A 67 20.82 1.58 -8.37
N LYS A 68 21.89 0.91 -8.79
CA LYS A 68 21.82 -0.47 -9.26
C LYS A 68 21.30 -1.44 -8.21
N ASN A 69 21.58 -1.18 -6.94
CA ASN A 69 21.17 -2.08 -5.87
C ASN A 69 19.66 -2.08 -5.67
N GLU A 70 19.03 -0.91 -5.75
CA GLU A 70 17.56 -0.80 -5.67
C GLU A 70 16.89 -1.52 -6.85
N PHE A 71 17.39 -1.34 -8.06
CA PHE A 71 16.87 -2.05 -9.23
C PHE A 71 16.98 -3.57 -9.08
N ASN A 72 18.11 -4.06 -8.59
CA ASN A 72 18.32 -5.48 -8.36
C ASN A 72 17.41 -6.01 -7.23
N ALA A 73 17.28 -5.27 -6.15
CA ALA A 73 16.44 -5.65 -5.01
C ALA A 73 14.96 -5.74 -5.37
N LEU A 74 14.47 -4.80 -6.18
CA LEU A 74 13.10 -4.82 -6.68
C LEU A 74 12.87 -5.86 -7.78
N GLY A 75 13.95 -6.45 -8.30
CA GLY A 75 13.87 -7.43 -9.38
C GLY A 75 13.55 -6.85 -10.75
N ILE A 76 13.73 -5.54 -10.92
CA ILE A 76 13.45 -4.82 -12.17
C ILE A 76 14.31 -5.35 -13.31
N ASN A 77 15.58 -5.61 -13.04
CA ASN A 77 16.56 -6.09 -14.02
C ASN A 77 16.24 -7.46 -14.62
N VAL A 78 15.43 -8.27 -13.93
CA VAL A 78 15.04 -9.62 -14.36
C VAL A 78 13.54 -9.78 -14.53
N PHE A 79 12.78 -8.71 -14.47
CA PHE A 79 11.31 -8.71 -14.54
C PHE A 79 10.66 -9.70 -13.59
N LYS A 80 11.14 -9.71 -12.35
CA LYS A 80 10.68 -10.63 -11.31
C LYS A 80 9.20 -10.42 -10.99
N ASN A 81 8.44 -11.51 -10.95
CA ASN A 81 7.07 -11.52 -10.48
C ASN A 81 7.01 -11.82 -8.98
N ARG A 82 5.90 -11.46 -8.34
CA ARG A 82 5.62 -11.72 -6.93
C ARG A 82 6.70 -11.18 -6.00
N VAL A 83 6.98 -9.90 -6.15
CA VAL A 83 7.97 -9.22 -5.29
C VAL A 83 7.35 -8.93 -3.93
N PRO A 84 7.92 -9.48 -2.84
CA PRO A 84 7.46 -9.18 -1.49
C PRO A 84 8.09 -7.88 -0.98
N LEU A 85 7.27 -6.96 -0.53
CA LEU A 85 7.69 -5.69 0.06
C LEU A 85 7.10 -5.53 1.46
N LEU A 86 7.86 -4.95 2.35
CA LEU A 86 7.42 -4.60 3.68
C LEU A 86 7.69 -3.12 3.95
N PHE A 87 6.63 -2.36 4.14
CA PHE A 87 6.70 -0.96 4.54
C PHE A 87 6.52 -0.86 6.04
N LYS A 88 7.41 -0.15 6.70
CA LYS A 88 7.33 0.13 8.12
C LYS A 88 7.34 1.62 8.36
N ALA A 89 6.44 2.09 9.18
CA ALA A 89 6.37 3.49 9.59
C ALA A 89 6.01 3.60 11.06
N SER A 90 6.23 4.77 11.62
CA SER A 90 5.77 5.11 12.97
C SER A 90 4.66 6.14 12.88
N ILE A 91 3.59 5.94 13.64
CA ILE A 91 2.51 6.88 13.76
C ILE A 91 2.66 7.64 15.08
N PHE A 92 2.71 8.95 14.98
CA PHE A 92 2.76 9.85 16.12
C PHE A 92 1.41 10.51 16.35
N GLU A 93 0.99 10.52 17.58
CA GLU A 93 -0.20 11.24 18.03
C GLU A 93 0.18 12.11 19.21
N SER A 94 -0.09 13.41 19.11
CA SER A 94 0.27 14.37 20.17
C SER A 94 -0.39 14.00 21.51
N GLY A 95 0.39 14.03 22.59
CA GLY A 95 -0.05 13.64 23.92
C GLY A 95 0.15 12.17 24.27
N LYS A 96 0.64 11.35 23.34
CA LYS A 96 1.06 9.97 23.59
C LYS A 96 2.58 9.87 23.64
N GLU A 97 3.10 9.16 24.64
CA GLU A 97 4.54 8.97 24.80
C GLU A 97 5.12 7.99 23.79
N LYS A 98 4.33 7.01 23.35
CA LYS A 98 4.79 5.96 22.43
C LYS A 98 4.20 6.15 21.05
N LYS A 99 5.05 5.98 20.05
CA LYS A 99 4.63 5.92 18.64
C LYS A 99 4.01 4.54 18.35
N ALA A 100 2.91 4.54 17.63
CA ALA A 100 2.31 3.29 17.17
C ALA A 100 3.01 2.80 15.90
N PRO A 101 3.40 1.50 15.81
CA PRO A 101 4.00 0.97 14.60
C PRO A 101 2.93 0.73 13.53
N LEU A 102 3.25 1.12 12.28
CA LEU A 102 2.50 0.75 11.09
C LEU A 102 3.32 -0.25 10.29
N SER A 103 2.69 -1.32 9.85
CA SER A 103 3.30 -2.35 9.01
C SER A 103 2.38 -2.66 7.84
N LEU A 104 2.92 -2.59 6.63
CA LEU A 104 2.20 -2.94 5.41
C LEU A 104 3.04 -3.95 4.63
N ALA A 105 2.60 -5.21 4.62
CA ALA A 105 3.21 -6.27 3.82
C ALA A 105 2.44 -6.40 2.51
N ILE A 106 3.15 -6.38 1.40
CA ILE A 106 2.58 -6.46 0.06
C ILE A 106 3.37 -7.47 -0.76
N THR A 107 2.67 -8.30 -1.52
CA THR A 107 3.26 -9.13 -2.56
C THR A 107 2.50 -8.89 -3.85
N GLY A 108 3.20 -8.63 -4.93
CA GLY A 108 2.57 -8.39 -6.21
C GLY A 108 3.56 -8.20 -7.36
N ASP A 109 3.01 -7.83 -8.49
CA ASP A 109 3.76 -7.60 -9.71
C ASP A 109 3.86 -6.11 -10.02
N PHE A 110 5.04 -5.67 -10.39
CA PHE A 110 5.23 -4.28 -10.82
C PHE A 110 4.58 -4.03 -12.17
N LYS A 111 3.91 -2.90 -12.28
CA LYS A 111 3.26 -2.44 -13.51
C LYS A 111 4.07 -1.39 -14.23
N SER A 112 4.66 -0.47 -13.49
CA SER A 112 5.42 0.64 -14.07
C SER A 112 6.44 1.21 -13.09
N TYR A 113 7.47 1.81 -13.66
CA TYR A 113 8.47 2.58 -12.94
C TYR A 113 8.62 3.92 -13.63
N GLU A 114 8.54 4.98 -12.87
CA GLU A 114 8.72 6.33 -13.37
C GLU A 114 9.91 6.97 -12.66
N ILE A 115 10.90 7.38 -13.42
CA ILE A 115 12.05 8.12 -12.91
C ILE A 115 11.75 9.61 -13.08
N THR A 116 11.96 10.39 -12.02
CA THR A 116 11.75 11.84 -12.05
C THR A 116 12.62 12.49 -13.11
N GLU A 117 12.13 13.58 -13.67
CA GLU A 117 12.91 14.43 -14.58
C GLU A 117 14.18 14.93 -13.91
N LEU A 118 15.27 14.95 -14.68
CA LEU A 118 16.53 15.51 -14.23
C LEU A 118 16.45 17.03 -14.18
N GLU A 119 16.46 17.56 -12.99
CA GLU A 119 16.46 19.00 -12.76
C GLU A 119 17.51 19.33 -11.71
N SER A 120 18.35 20.32 -12.01
CA SER A 120 19.40 20.76 -11.10
C SER A 120 18.83 21.21 -9.76
N GLY A 121 19.37 20.64 -8.67
CA GLY A 121 18.93 20.96 -7.31
C GLY A 121 17.73 20.16 -6.79
N LYS A 122 17.17 19.25 -7.59
CA LYS A 122 16.09 18.36 -7.16
C LYS A 122 16.57 16.94 -6.90
N GLU A 123 15.92 16.26 -5.96
CA GLU A 123 16.18 14.86 -5.67
C GLU A 123 15.76 13.96 -6.83
N LEU A 124 16.53 12.90 -7.06
CA LEU A 124 16.12 11.83 -7.96
C LEU A 124 15.18 10.90 -7.21
N GLU A 125 14.06 10.62 -7.83
CA GLU A 125 13.02 9.75 -7.26
C GLU A 125 12.59 8.68 -8.26
N ILE A 126 12.26 7.50 -7.74
CA ILE A 126 11.57 6.46 -8.51
C ILE A 126 10.18 6.30 -7.94
N THR A 127 9.16 6.42 -8.77
CA THR A 127 7.79 6.07 -8.44
C THR A 127 7.45 4.74 -9.08
N ALA A 128 7.11 3.76 -8.26
CA ALA A 128 6.75 2.43 -8.71
C ALA A 128 5.27 2.18 -8.45
N LYS A 129 4.62 1.55 -9.43
CA LYS A 129 3.25 1.06 -9.30
C LYS A 129 3.24 -0.45 -9.41
N MET A 130 2.52 -1.10 -8.53
CA MET A 130 2.39 -2.54 -8.55
C MET A 130 0.94 -2.98 -8.36
N SER A 131 0.59 -4.09 -8.99
CA SER A 131 -0.66 -4.78 -8.73
C SER A 131 -0.46 -5.71 -7.56
N ALA A 132 -1.15 -5.45 -6.46
CA ALA A 132 -0.98 -6.20 -5.22
C ALA A 132 -1.91 -7.42 -5.20
N HIS A 133 -1.31 -8.60 -5.01
CA HIS A 133 -2.04 -9.88 -4.86
C HIS A 133 -2.25 -10.23 -3.38
N PHE A 134 -1.35 -9.79 -2.53
CA PHE A 134 -1.43 -9.97 -1.09
C PHE A 134 -1.18 -8.64 -0.39
N ILE A 135 -2.05 -8.29 0.55
CA ILE A 135 -1.95 -7.06 1.33
C ILE A 135 -2.27 -7.38 2.78
N ASP A 136 -1.39 -7.01 3.69
CA ASP A 136 -1.60 -7.11 5.13
C ASP A 136 -1.21 -5.78 5.79
N LEU A 137 -2.20 -4.99 6.14
CA LEU A 137 -2.00 -3.69 6.81
C LEU A 137 -2.29 -3.83 8.29
N LYS A 138 -1.31 -3.53 9.11
CA LYS A 138 -1.41 -3.53 10.58
C LYS A 138 -1.02 -2.18 11.15
N ILE A 139 -1.78 -1.71 12.11
CA ILE A 139 -1.44 -0.54 12.92
C ILE A 139 -1.52 -0.96 14.38
N ASP A 140 -0.44 -0.72 15.12
CA ASP A 140 -0.32 -1.09 16.55
C ASP A 140 -0.69 -2.55 16.83
N ASN A 141 -0.15 -3.47 16.00
CA ASN A 141 -0.41 -4.90 16.01
C ASN A 141 -1.87 -5.32 15.76
N THR A 142 -2.73 -4.38 15.35
CA THR A 142 -4.10 -4.67 14.96
C THR A 142 -4.19 -4.72 13.43
N GLN A 143 -4.63 -5.86 12.91
CA GLN A 143 -4.83 -6.04 11.47
C GLN A 143 -6.05 -5.25 11.00
N LEU A 144 -5.85 -4.32 10.08
CA LEU A 144 -6.93 -3.51 9.51
C LEU A 144 -7.42 -4.05 8.17
N ILE A 145 -6.50 -4.51 7.33
CA ILE A 145 -6.81 -5.03 6.01
C ILE A 145 -5.96 -6.27 5.77
N LEU A 146 -6.61 -7.37 5.43
CA LEU A 146 -5.98 -8.56 4.88
C LEU A 146 -6.70 -8.91 3.58
N LYS A 147 -5.99 -8.80 2.47
CA LYS A 147 -6.50 -9.21 1.16
C LYS A 147 -5.52 -10.19 0.53
N ASP A 148 -6.01 -11.39 0.26
CA ASP A 148 -5.26 -12.44 -0.42
C ASP A 148 -6.08 -12.92 -1.60
N VAL A 149 -5.68 -12.48 -2.79
CA VAL A 149 -6.41 -12.79 -4.03
C VAL A 149 -6.33 -14.27 -4.37
N GLU A 150 -5.19 -14.90 -4.14
CA GLU A 150 -4.99 -16.32 -4.48
C GLU A 150 -5.84 -17.25 -3.61
N ASN A 151 -6.00 -16.92 -2.33
CA ASN A 151 -6.83 -17.68 -1.40
C ASN A 151 -8.26 -17.13 -1.27
N MET A 152 -8.60 -16.12 -2.07
CA MET A 152 -9.93 -15.49 -2.09
C MET A 152 -10.38 -14.98 -0.72
N ILE A 153 -9.47 -14.38 0.03
CA ILE A 153 -9.74 -13.83 1.37
C ILE A 153 -9.67 -12.32 1.34
N CYS A 154 -10.65 -11.67 1.93
CA CYS A 154 -10.61 -10.23 2.19
C CYS A 154 -11.25 -9.95 3.55
N VAL A 155 -10.45 -9.45 4.48
CA VAL A 155 -10.91 -9.06 5.82
C VAL A 155 -10.58 -7.58 6.03
N VAL A 156 -11.56 -6.80 6.41
CA VAL A 156 -11.41 -5.37 6.67
C VAL A 156 -11.92 -5.04 8.06
N GLY A 157 -11.17 -4.20 8.78
CA GLY A 157 -11.60 -3.71 10.10
C GLY A 157 -11.32 -4.62 11.27
N GLY A 158 -10.33 -5.50 11.16
CA GLY A 158 -9.78 -6.22 12.34
C GLY A 158 -10.62 -7.35 12.90
N GLY A 159 -11.56 -7.93 12.18
CA GLY A 159 -12.32 -9.08 12.66
C GLY A 159 -13.72 -9.17 12.09
N GLY A 160 -14.00 -8.38 11.10
CA GLY A 160 -15.35 -8.27 10.59
C GLY A 160 -15.68 -9.20 9.44
N LEU A 161 -15.68 -8.75 8.24
CA LEU A 161 -16.26 -9.43 7.09
C LEU A 161 -15.24 -10.30 6.36
N ILE A 162 -15.46 -11.62 6.35
CA ILE A 162 -14.78 -12.49 5.39
C ILE A 162 -15.64 -12.49 4.13
N ILE A 163 -15.17 -11.84 3.09
CA ILE A 163 -15.83 -11.90 1.79
C ILE A 163 -15.20 -13.06 1.02
N TRP A 164 -15.96 -14.14 0.87
CA TRP A 164 -15.58 -15.23 -0.01
C TRP A 164 -15.88 -14.81 -1.44
N LEU A 165 -14.84 -14.55 -2.20
CA LEU A 165 -14.96 -14.31 -3.64
C LEU A 165 -15.02 -15.68 -4.34
N MET A 166 -16.18 -16.14 -4.57
CA MET A 166 -16.37 -17.29 -5.46
C MET A 166 -16.46 -16.83 -6.91
#